data_e3aece59ceb22bd122bea994d46a8204
#
_entry.id   e3aece59ceb22bd122bea994d46a8204
#
_cell.length_a   1.000
_cell.length_b   1.000
_cell.length_c   1.000
_cell.angle_alpha   90.00
_cell.angle_beta   90.00
_cell.angle_gamma   90.00
#
_symmetry.space_group_name_H-M   'P 1'
#
loop_
_entity.id
_entity.type
_entity.pdbx_description
1 polymer ?
#
loop_
_entity_poly.entity_id
_entity_poly.type
_entity_poly.pdbx_seq_one_letter_code
_entity_poly.pdbx_strand_id
1 'polypeptide(L)'
;KLNEFFARYGVSPTQGQFDALISFSYNFGTGWMSGTSDLVKIARGEVSATRLETAQAFGAWCHSGGEAMGNLAARRMKEAALFLDGSFYAAENEFAYLIIKKEDGASYETDFRVYRRGTSYGSFPVMEKLGYRFAGLQTTSGAALTADSIVAGNVTAAAVWTQNSYTGRTYSDVKQTDWFYDYVMELSADGIVGGNDDGTFAPNRATSTGEMLKLVLLATGHKEQTPTGKHWASGYGTYALSMGYLARERADDLDAPISRLEVARFAARALGYGASG
;
A
#
# COMPACT_ATOMS: atom_id res chain seq x y z
N LYS A 1 29.31 -1.75 -20.46
CA LYS A 1 28.17 -1.03 -19.91
C LYS A 1 28.27 -0.79 -18.40
N LEU A 2 28.58 -1.84 -17.57
CA LEU A 2 28.71 -1.63 -16.12
C LEU A 2 29.93 -0.76 -15.76
N ASN A 3 31.08 -0.96 -16.41
CA ASN A 3 32.24 -0.10 -16.23
C ASN A 3 31.96 1.37 -16.65
N GLU A 4 31.25 1.58 -17.75
CA GLU A 4 30.79 2.91 -18.18
C GLU A 4 29.83 3.56 -17.21
N PHE A 5 28.94 2.74 -16.60
CA PHE A 5 28.04 3.18 -15.55
C PHE A 5 28.82 3.70 -14.34
N PHE A 6 29.73 2.92 -13.78
CA PHE A 6 30.54 3.37 -12.64
C PHE A 6 31.41 4.58 -12.96
N ALA A 7 32.06 4.60 -14.15
CA ALA A 7 32.84 5.74 -14.58
C ALA A 7 32.02 7.04 -14.68
N ARG A 8 30.77 6.93 -15.15
CA ARG A 8 29.87 8.10 -15.28
C ARG A 8 29.53 8.70 -13.90
N TYR A 9 29.40 7.90 -12.86
CA TYR A 9 29.05 8.37 -11.51
C TYR A 9 30.25 8.53 -10.58
N GLY A 10 31.50 8.30 -11.09
CA GLY A 10 32.72 8.43 -10.31
C GLY A 10 32.85 7.40 -9.18
N VAL A 11 32.19 6.24 -9.31
CA VAL A 11 32.18 5.19 -8.29
C VAL A 11 33.24 4.15 -8.60
N SER A 12 34.02 3.78 -7.60
CA SER A 12 34.99 2.68 -7.67
C SER A 12 34.45 1.50 -6.83
N PRO A 13 33.74 0.54 -7.44
CA PRO A 13 33.17 -0.58 -6.70
C PRO A 13 34.28 -1.53 -6.25
N THR A 14 34.04 -2.22 -5.13
CA THR A 14 34.82 -3.41 -4.79
C THR A 14 34.56 -4.52 -5.82
N GLN A 15 35.42 -5.56 -5.83
CA GLN A 15 35.21 -6.72 -6.71
C GLN A 15 33.85 -7.39 -6.41
N GLY A 16 33.49 -7.57 -5.14
CA GLY A 16 32.19 -8.17 -4.74
C GLY A 16 30.99 -7.34 -5.22
N GLN A 17 31.07 -6.02 -5.12
CA GLN A 17 30.02 -5.13 -5.63
C GLN A 17 29.86 -5.24 -7.14
N PHE A 18 30.99 -5.27 -7.85
CA PHE A 18 30.99 -5.41 -9.29
C PHE A 18 30.41 -6.76 -9.74
N ASP A 19 30.83 -7.85 -9.12
CA ASP A 19 30.38 -9.22 -9.43
C ASP A 19 28.90 -9.43 -9.10
N ALA A 20 28.43 -8.85 -8.00
CA ALA A 20 27.00 -8.88 -7.65
C ALA A 20 26.14 -8.20 -8.71
N LEU A 21 26.55 -7.02 -9.19
CA LEU A 21 25.82 -6.29 -10.22
C LEU A 21 25.97 -6.89 -11.63
N ILE A 22 27.05 -7.63 -11.89
CA ILE A 22 27.16 -8.48 -13.10
C ILE A 22 26.13 -9.62 -13.03
N SER A 23 26.04 -10.35 -11.90
CA SER A 23 25.05 -11.42 -11.72
C SER A 23 23.62 -10.88 -11.87
N PHE A 24 23.36 -9.73 -11.25
CA PHE A 24 22.07 -9.06 -11.34
C PHE A 24 21.75 -8.67 -12.80
N SER A 25 22.68 -8.04 -13.49
CA SER A 25 22.52 -7.60 -14.88
C SER A 25 22.36 -8.77 -15.87
N TYR A 26 22.97 -9.90 -15.58
CA TYR A 26 22.77 -11.13 -16.37
C TYR A 26 21.31 -11.61 -16.36
N ASN A 27 20.62 -11.44 -15.23
CA ASN A 27 19.23 -11.84 -15.06
C ASN A 27 18.22 -10.79 -15.61
N PHE A 28 18.46 -9.49 -15.33
CA PHE A 28 17.54 -8.39 -15.66
C PHE A 28 17.94 -7.58 -16.91
N GLY A 29 19.07 -7.89 -17.51
CA GLY A 29 19.66 -7.01 -18.52
C GLY A 29 20.26 -5.75 -17.87
N THR A 30 20.59 -4.75 -18.68
CA THR A 30 21.24 -3.52 -18.20
C THR A 30 20.30 -2.32 -18.09
N GLY A 31 19.01 -2.50 -18.36
CA GLY A 31 18.00 -1.44 -18.31
C GLY A 31 17.81 -0.82 -16.92
N TRP A 32 18.06 -1.60 -15.86
CA TRP A 32 17.96 -1.13 -14.48
C TRP A 32 18.85 0.08 -14.18
N MET A 33 19.99 0.20 -14.86
CA MET A 33 20.97 1.29 -14.64
C MET A 33 20.42 2.69 -14.92
N SER A 34 19.37 2.79 -15.72
CA SER A 34 18.69 4.06 -16.04
C SER A 34 17.51 4.38 -15.10
N GLY A 35 17.17 3.47 -14.21
CA GLY A 35 16.07 3.63 -13.26
C GLY A 35 16.38 4.53 -12.08
N THR A 36 15.43 4.60 -11.17
CA THR A 36 15.46 5.41 -9.93
C THR A 36 15.25 4.57 -8.66
N SER A 37 15.34 3.23 -8.77
CA SER A 37 15.20 2.34 -7.62
C SER A 37 16.33 2.53 -6.61
N ASP A 38 16.11 2.09 -5.37
CA ASP A 38 17.12 2.22 -4.32
C ASP A 38 18.41 1.45 -4.65
N LEU A 39 18.33 0.29 -5.32
CA LEU A 39 19.51 -0.41 -5.81
C LEU A 39 20.34 0.47 -6.77
N VAL A 40 19.69 1.21 -7.64
CA VAL A 40 20.37 2.12 -8.58
C VAL A 40 21.06 3.27 -7.84
N LYS A 41 20.37 3.88 -6.88
CA LYS A 41 20.93 4.96 -6.06
C LYS A 41 22.14 4.50 -5.24
N ILE A 42 22.05 3.28 -4.66
CA ILE A 42 23.16 2.65 -3.94
C ILE A 42 24.33 2.38 -4.89
N ALA A 43 24.07 1.79 -6.06
CA ALA A 43 25.11 1.51 -7.04
C ALA A 43 25.78 2.76 -7.62
N ARG A 44 25.08 3.89 -7.68
CA ARG A 44 25.61 5.20 -8.07
C ARG A 44 26.35 5.94 -6.96
N GLY A 45 26.31 5.43 -5.72
CA GLY A 45 26.86 6.13 -4.57
C GLY A 45 26.06 7.39 -4.15
N GLU A 46 24.82 7.53 -4.65
CA GLU A 46 23.94 8.67 -4.32
C GLU A 46 23.41 8.60 -2.88
N VAL A 47 23.34 7.41 -2.31
CA VAL A 47 22.87 7.16 -0.94
C VAL A 47 23.79 6.20 -0.20
N SER A 48 24.00 6.46 1.09
CA SER A 48 24.64 5.51 1.99
C SER A 48 23.55 4.62 2.61
N ALA A 49 23.54 3.34 2.27
CA ALA A 49 22.55 2.38 2.75
C ALA A 49 23.15 1.47 3.82
N THR A 50 22.33 1.12 4.82
CA THR A 50 22.64 0.06 5.77
C THR A 50 22.68 -1.30 5.07
N ARG A 51 23.23 -2.31 5.73
CA ARG A 51 23.25 -3.68 5.20
C ARG A 51 21.85 -4.22 4.92
N LEU A 52 20.89 -3.96 5.80
CA LEU A 52 19.50 -4.36 5.62
C LEU A 52 18.83 -3.63 4.44
N GLU A 53 19.02 -2.33 4.31
CA GLU A 53 18.49 -1.54 3.18
C GLU A 53 19.10 -2.02 1.86
N THR A 54 20.39 -2.37 1.83
CA THR A 54 21.02 -2.97 0.65
C THR A 54 20.38 -4.32 0.29
N ALA A 55 20.15 -5.19 1.29
CA ALA A 55 19.48 -6.47 1.06
C ALA A 55 18.03 -6.28 0.58
N GLN A 56 17.31 -5.30 1.11
CA GLN A 56 15.96 -4.93 0.66
C GLN A 56 15.98 -4.39 -0.77
N ALA A 57 16.94 -3.54 -1.11
CA ALA A 57 17.09 -2.98 -2.46
C ALA A 57 17.32 -4.05 -3.54
N PHE A 58 18.14 -5.07 -3.27
CA PHE A 58 18.25 -6.25 -4.14
C PHE A 58 16.95 -7.05 -4.15
N GLY A 59 16.39 -7.33 -2.96
CA GLY A 59 15.19 -8.15 -2.77
C GLY A 59 13.96 -7.63 -3.50
N ALA A 60 13.79 -6.31 -3.62
CA ALA A 60 12.69 -5.69 -4.35
C ALA A 60 12.57 -6.16 -5.83
N TRP A 61 13.65 -6.73 -6.39
CA TRP A 61 13.69 -7.27 -7.75
C TRP A 61 13.38 -8.79 -7.81
N CYS A 62 12.55 -9.30 -6.92
CA CYS A 62 12.16 -10.70 -6.88
C CYS A 62 10.83 -11.02 -7.55
N HIS A 63 10.19 -10.05 -8.20
CA HIS A 63 8.85 -10.21 -8.76
C HIS A 63 8.86 -10.72 -10.21
N SER A 64 7.87 -11.55 -10.53
CA SER A 64 7.53 -11.97 -11.88
C SER A 64 6.01 -12.06 -12.00
N GLY A 65 5.43 -11.47 -13.05
CA GLY A 65 3.97 -11.43 -13.21
C GLY A 65 3.23 -10.66 -12.10
N GLY A 66 3.91 -9.76 -11.39
CA GLY A 66 3.33 -8.98 -10.28
C GLY A 66 3.36 -9.67 -8.91
N GLU A 67 3.96 -10.85 -8.81
CA GLU A 67 4.08 -11.62 -7.57
C GLU A 67 5.54 -11.87 -7.18
N ALA A 68 5.84 -11.87 -5.88
CA ALA A 68 7.15 -12.21 -5.36
C ALA A 68 7.44 -13.70 -5.51
N MET A 69 8.59 -14.03 -6.11
CA MET A 69 9.01 -15.39 -6.41
C MET A 69 10.15 -15.83 -5.51
N GLY A 70 9.98 -16.96 -4.79
CA GLY A 70 10.97 -17.46 -3.82
C GLY A 70 12.34 -17.77 -4.42
N ASN A 71 12.39 -18.32 -5.65
CA ASN A 71 13.64 -18.57 -6.34
C ASN A 71 14.39 -17.28 -6.72
N LEU A 72 13.64 -16.25 -7.14
CA LEU A 72 14.21 -14.94 -7.43
C LEU A 72 14.65 -14.24 -6.13
N ALA A 73 13.84 -14.29 -5.08
CA ALA A 73 14.18 -13.74 -3.77
C ALA A 73 15.47 -14.35 -3.22
N ALA A 74 15.61 -15.69 -3.27
CA ALA A 74 16.83 -16.38 -2.85
C ALA A 74 18.06 -15.93 -3.67
N ARG A 75 17.90 -15.75 -4.98
CA ARG A 75 18.97 -15.23 -5.84
C ARG A 75 19.35 -13.78 -5.45
N ARG A 76 18.36 -12.91 -5.21
CA ARG A 76 18.61 -11.52 -4.76
C ARG A 76 19.36 -11.46 -3.45
N MET A 77 19.04 -12.36 -2.50
CA MET A 77 19.76 -12.42 -1.23
C MET A 77 21.24 -12.84 -1.41
N LYS A 78 21.54 -13.76 -2.33
CA LYS A 78 22.92 -14.12 -2.68
C LYS A 78 23.69 -12.97 -3.33
N GLU A 79 23.05 -12.24 -4.22
CA GLU A 79 23.65 -11.05 -4.84
C GLU A 79 23.88 -9.93 -3.83
N ALA A 80 22.93 -9.72 -2.90
CA ALA A 80 23.14 -8.78 -1.78
C ALA A 80 24.32 -9.19 -0.90
N ALA A 81 24.45 -10.49 -0.59
CA ALA A 81 25.59 -11.02 0.15
C ALA A 81 26.92 -10.76 -0.54
N LEU A 82 26.98 -11.05 -1.83
CA LEU A 82 28.18 -10.80 -2.64
C LEU A 82 28.54 -9.30 -2.67
N PHE A 83 27.53 -8.45 -2.78
CA PHE A 83 27.72 -6.99 -2.77
C PHE A 83 28.26 -6.49 -1.43
N LEU A 84 27.73 -7.01 -0.31
CA LEU A 84 28.08 -6.56 1.04
C LEU A 84 29.38 -7.14 1.56
N ASP A 85 29.68 -8.40 1.25
CA ASP A 85 30.74 -9.18 1.90
C ASP A 85 31.74 -9.80 0.94
N GLY A 86 31.55 -9.62 -0.37
CA GLY A 86 32.39 -10.25 -1.39
C GLY A 86 32.23 -11.79 -1.47
N SER A 87 31.16 -12.34 -0.86
CA SER A 87 30.86 -13.77 -0.82
C SER A 87 29.37 -14.05 -0.94
N PHE A 88 29.00 -15.04 -1.73
CA PHE A 88 27.60 -15.48 -1.84
C PHE A 88 27.01 -16.08 -0.57
N TYR A 89 27.85 -16.45 0.40
CA TYR A 89 27.43 -17.23 1.57
C TYR A 89 27.33 -16.43 2.85
N ALA A 90 27.96 -15.26 2.94
CA ALA A 90 28.09 -14.55 4.21
C ALA A 90 26.75 -13.97 4.71
N ALA A 91 25.95 -13.35 3.83
CA ALA A 91 24.70 -12.72 4.23
C ALA A 91 23.48 -13.67 4.23
N GLU A 92 23.60 -14.89 3.71
CA GLU A 92 22.55 -15.92 3.87
C GLU A 92 22.25 -16.23 5.34
N ASN A 93 23.20 -15.97 6.21
CA ASN A 93 23.06 -16.16 7.66
C ASN A 93 22.60 -14.89 8.40
N GLU A 94 22.68 -13.71 7.78
CA GLU A 94 22.27 -12.44 8.40
C GLU A 94 20.82 -12.08 8.09
N PHE A 95 20.36 -12.36 6.86
CA PHE A 95 19.05 -11.93 6.40
C PHE A 95 18.15 -13.10 6.02
N ALA A 96 16.85 -12.87 6.15
CA ALA A 96 15.82 -13.75 5.64
C ALA A 96 14.69 -12.91 5.03
N TYR A 97 14.00 -13.48 4.07
CA TYR A 97 12.86 -12.82 3.46
C TYR A 97 11.53 -13.45 3.90
N LEU A 98 10.51 -12.61 3.90
CA LEU A 98 9.11 -12.98 3.99
C LEU A 98 8.47 -12.67 2.63
N ILE A 99 7.82 -13.68 2.03
CA ILE A 99 6.92 -13.52 0.91
C ILE A 99 5.50 -13.71 1.42
N ILE A 100 4.61 -12.78 1.10
CA ILE A 100 3.19 -12.86 1.44
C ILE A 100 2.43 -13.17 0.15
N LYS A 101 1.75 -14.32 0.13
CA LYS A 101 0.90 -14.69 -1.00
C LYS A 101 -0.27 -13.71 -1.10
N LYS A 102 -0.43 -13.12 -2.26
CA LYS A 102 -1.57 -12.25 -2.54
C LYS A 102 -2.85 -13.06 -2.62
N GLU A 103 -3.93 -12.47 -2.20
CA GLU A 103 -5.28 -13.01 -2.22
C GLU A 103 -6.20 -12.02 -2.93
N ASP A 104 -7.14 -12.54 -3.72
CA ASP A 104 -8.11 -11.70 -4.42
C ASP A 104 -8.96 -10.90 -3.43
N GLY A 105 -9.20 -9.63 -3.77
CA GLY A 105 -9.97 -8.71 -2.93
C GLY A 105 -9.21 -8.13 -1.74
N ALA A 106 -7.90 -8.43 -1.59
CA ALA A 106 -7.04 -7.79 -0.59
C ALA A 106 -6.01 -6.88 -1.24
N SER A 107 -5.66 -5.79 -0.54
CA SER A 107 -4.56 -4.88 -0.90
C SER A 107 -3.37 -5.10 0.03
N TYR A 108 -2.17 -4.85 -0.48
CA TYR A 108 -0.91 -5.08 0.22
C TYR A 108 0.02 -3.89 -0.02
N GLU A 109 0.60 -3.33 1.05
CA GLU A 109 1.70 -2.35 0.95
C GLU A 109 2.86 -2.95 0.14
N THR A 110 3.22 -4.19 0.46
CA THR A 110 4.17 -5.02 -0.29
C THR A 110 3.93 -6.50 0.02
N ASP A 111 4.22 -7.37 -0.92
CA ASP A 111 4.19 -8.82 -0.76
C ASP A 111 5.58 -9.42 -0.49
N PHE A 112 6.61 -8.58 -0.32
CA PHE A 112 7.97 -8.99 -0.04
C PHE A 112 8.66 -8.06 0.96
N ARG A 113 9.32 -8.63 1.98
CA ARG A 113 10.16 -7.86 2.92
C ARG A 113 11.34 -8.68 3.39
N VAL A 114 12.50 -8.02 3.58
CA VAL A 114 13.70 -8.63 4.16
C VAL A 114 13.80 -8.23 5.63
N TYR A 115 14.18 -9.19 6.44
CA TYR A 115 14.39 -9.03 7.89
C TYR A 115 15.77 -9.53 8.29
N ARG A 116 16.27 -9.06 9.44
CA ARG A 116 17.48 -9.62 10.05
C ARG A 116 17.12 -10.90 10.82
N ARG A 117 17.87 -11.98 10.58
CA ARG A 117 17.71 -13.24 11.34
C ARG A 117 17.99 -13.03 12.81
N GLY A 118 17.29 -13.78 13.66
CA GLY A 118 17.43 -13.73 15.11
C GLY A 118 16.73 -12.55 15.77
N THR A 119 16.15 -11.61 15.01
CA THR A 119 15.27 -10.57 15.54
C THR A 119 13.80 -10.98 15.44
N SER A 120 12.91 -10.30 16.15
CA SER A 120 11.46 -10.42 15.90
C SER A 120 11.09 -9.76 14.59
N TYR A 121 9.96 -10.17 13.99
CA TYR A 121 9.42 -9.47 12.81
C TYR A 121 9.06 -8.00 13.12
N GLY A 122 8.65 -7.69 14.35
CA GLY A 122 8.25 -6.36 14.79
C GLY A 122 6.94 -5.93 14.16
N SER A 123 6.94 -5.62 12.86
CA SER A 123 5.73 -5.28 12.10
C SER A 123 5.71 -6.02 10.77
N PHE A 124 4.52 -6.36 10.32
CA PHE A 124 4.26 -6.84 8.96
C PHE A 124 3.93 -5.67 8.03
N PRO A 125 4.04 -5.86 6.71
CA PRO A 125 3.45 -4.91 5.75
C PRO A 125 1.98 -4.69 6.02
N VAL A 126 1.49 -3.48 5.74
CA VAL A 126 0.06 -3.17 5.85
C VAL A 126 -0.70 -4.00 4.82
N MET A 127 -1.75 -4.65 5.28
CA MET A 127 -2.63 -5.47 4.45
C MET A 127 -4.08 -5.15 4.82
N GLU A 128 -4.91 -4.97 3.81
CA GLU A 128 -6.32 -4.62 3.97
C GLU A 128 -7.18 -5.50 3.09
N LYS A 129 -8.32 -5.91 3.62
CA LYS A 129 -9.36 -6.64 2.90
C LYS A 129 -10.72 -6.15 3.39
N LEU A 130 -11.53 -5.66 2.45
CA LEU A 130 -12.85 -5.14 2.77
C LEU A 130 -13.70 -6.18 3.51
N GLY A 131 -14.36 -5.76 4.58
CA GLY A 131 -15.17 -6.64 5.43
C GLY A 131 -14.37 -7.55 6.37
N TYR A 132 -13.03 -7.40 6.41
CA TYR A 132 -12.17 -8.26 7.22
C TYR A 132 -11.11 -7.45 7.98
N ARG A 133 -10.75 -7.95 9.15
CA ARG A 133 -9.62 -7.49 9.93
C ARG A 133 -8.44 -8.46 9.76
N PHE A 134 -7.24 -7.92 9.52
CA PHE A 134 -6.02 -8.71 9.52
C PHE A 134 -5.78 -9.32 10.90
N ALA A 135 -5.63 -10.64 10.98
CA ALA A 135 -5.45 -11.40 12.21
C ALA A 135 -4.03 -11.95 12.38
N GLY A 136 -3.18 -11.85 11.36
CA GLY A 136 -1.81 -12.33 11.38
C GLY A 136 -1.42 -13.01 10.07
N LEU A 137 -0.27 -13.67 10.09
CA LEU A 137 0.22 -14.46 8.97
C LEU A 137 0.27 -15.94 9.35
N GLN A 138 0.08 -16.81 8.37
CA GLN A 138 0.26 -18.24 8.51
C GLN A 138 1.20 -18.76 7.43
N THR A 139 2.22 -19.51 7.84
CA THR A 139 3.17 -20.14 6.91
C THR A 139 2.51 -21.24 6.09
N THR A 140 3.15 -21.67 5.01
CA THR A 140 2.69 -22.81 4.20
C THR A 140 2.65 -24.13 4.98
N SER A 141 3.37 -24.24 6.09
CA SER A 141 3.30 -25.39 7.02
C SER A 141 2.20 -25.27 8.08
N GLY A 142 1.42 -24.19 8.07
CA GLY A 142 0.35 -23.94 9.03
C GLY A 142 0.77 -23.24 10.33
N ALA A 143 2.06 -22.91 10.49
CA ALA A 143 2.52 -22.18 11.68
C ALA A 143 2.09 -20.72 11.64
N ALA A 144 1.54 -20.20 12.74
CA ALA A 144 1.23 -18.79 12.88
C ALA A 144 2.50 -17.94 13.00
N LEU A 145 2.52 -16.79 12.33
CA LEU A 145 3.53 -15.76 12.51
C LEU A 145 2.89 -14.52 13.15
N THR A 146 3.52 -14.03 14.19
CA THR A 146 3.16 -12.79 14.88
C THR A 146 4.32 -11.80 14.83
N ALA A 147 4.07 -10.57 15.22
CA ALA A 147 5.12 -9.55 15.36
C ALA A 147 6.27 -10.00 16.27
N ASP A 148 5.97 -10.78 17.30
CA ASP A 148 6.97 -11.31 18.26
C ASP A 148 7.68 -12.58 17.78
N SER A 149 7.22 -13.21 16.71
CA SER A 149 7.87 -14.40 16.13
C SER A 149 9.30 -14.07 15.70
N ILE A 150 10.24 -14.97 15.99
CA ILE A 150 11.65 -14.77 15.62
C ILE A 150 11.87 -15.17 14.16
N VAL A 151 12.61 -14.32 13.45
CA VAL A 151 13.02 -14.54 12.05
C VAL A 151 14.08 -15.64 12.03
N ALA A 152 13.65 -16.89 11.84
CA ALA A 152 14.56 -18.05 11.79
C ALA A 152 15.10 -18.32 10.38
N GLY A 153 14.36 -17.95 9.35
CA GLY A 153 14.72 -18.24 7.95
C GLY A 153 13.74 -17.62 6.97
N ASN A 154 13.95 -17.97 5.70
CA ASN A 154 13.08 -17.54 4.62
C ASN A 154 11.70 -18.18 4.74
N VAL A 155 10.66 -17.38 4.61
CA VAL A 155 9.28 -17.81 4.82
C VAL A 155 8.40 -17.33 3.68
N THR A 156 7.47 -18.19 3.27
CA THR A 156 6.29 -17.81 2.50
C THR A 156 5.06 -18.01 3.37
N ALA A 157 4.22 -17.00 3.49
CA ALA A 157 3.04 -16.98 4.32
C ALA A 157 1.84 -16.42 3.56
N ALA A 158 0.64 -16.65 4.09
CA ALA A 158 -0.59 -16.02 3.64
C ALA A 158 -1.19 -15.20 4.80
N ALA A 159 -1.94 -14.16 4.45
CA ALA A 159 -2.69 -13.39 5.44
C ALA A 159 -3.84 -14.24 6.02
N VAL A 160 -4.04 -14.12 7.31
CA VAL A 160 -5.20 -14.67 8.01
C VAL A 160 -6.16 -13.53 8.30
N TRP A 161 -7.41 -13.71 7.91
CA TRP A 161 -8.45 -12.71 8.03
C TRP A 161 -9.54 -13.15 8.99
N THR A 162 -10.01 -12.24 9.80
CA THR A 162 -11.21 -12.41 10.60
C THR A 162 -12.29 -11.51 10.02
N GLN A 163 -13.43 -12.10 9.66
CA GLN A 163 -14.56 -11.32 9.14
C GLN A 163 -15.01 -10.30 10.19
N ASN A 164 -15.25 -9.07 9.76
CA ASN A 164 -15.76 -8.03 10.62
C ASN A 164 -17.17 -8.38 11.10
N SER A 165 -17.44 -8.13 12.39
CA SER A 165 -18.76 -8.22 12.95
C SER A 165 -19.28 -6.80 13.11
N TYR A 166 -20.19 -6.39 12.23
CA TYR A 166 -20.79 -5.07 12.30
C TYR A 166 -21.88 -5.04 13.37
N THR A 167 -21.55 -4.51 14.54
CA THR A 167 -22.51 -4.26 15.63
C THR A 167 -22.97 -2.81 15.51
N GLY A 168 -24.18 -2.57 15.06
CA GLY A 168 -24.67 -1.21 14.90
C GLY A 168 -25.97 -1.12 14.10
N ARG A 169 -26.13 -0.05 13.35
CA ARG A 169 -27.31 0.15 12.49
C ARG A 169 -27.43 -0.95 11.45
N THR A 170 -28.63 -1.46 11.33
CA THR A 170 -29.03 -2.29 10.19
C THR A 170 -29.95 -1.46 9.32
N TYR A 171 -29.88 -1.68 8.00
CA TYR A 171 -30.75 -1.03 7.03
C TYR A 171 -31.68 -2.08 6.41
N SER A 172 -32.96 -1.75 6.28
CA SER A 172 -33.97 -2.68 5.77
C SER A 172 -33.75 -3.08 4.31
N ASP A 173 -33.04 -2.24 3.56
CA ASP A 173 -32.73 -2.38 2.13
C ASP A 173 -31.27 -2.71 1.82
N VAL A 174 -30.48 -3.12 2.83
CA VAL A 174 -29.07 -3.57 2.68
C VAL A 174 -28.96 -4.97 3.27
N LYS A 175 -28.73 -5.95 2.43
CA LYS A 175 -28.62 -7.36 2.80
C LYS A 175 -27.15 -7.81 2.75
N GLN A 176 -26.79 -8.77 3.61
CA GLN A 176 -25.43 -9.35 3.62
C GLN A 176 -25.02 -9.98 2.29
N THR A 177 -25.97 -10.32 1.42
CA THR A 177 -25.70 -10.83 0.06
C THR A 177 -25.46 -9.74 -0.97
N ASP A 178 -25.65 -8.48 -0.63
CA ASP A 178 -25.46 -7.37 -1.58
C ASP A 178 -23.96 -7.07 -1.72
N TRP A 179 -23.51 -6.82 -2.94
CA TRP A 179 -22.10 -6.54 -3.23
C TRP A 179 -21.56 -5.30 -2.52
N PHE A 180 -22.43 -4.38 -2.13
CA PHE A 180 -22.09 -3.14 -1.42
C PHE A 180 -22.25 -3.25 0.10
N TYR A 181 -22.67 -4.41 0.64
CA TYR A 181 -22.96 -4.60 2.06
C TYR A 181 -21.78 -4.17 2.96
N ASP A 182 -20.61 -4.75 2.73
CA ASP A 182 -19.43 -4.47 3.57
C ASP A 182 -19.02 -2.99 3.51
N TYR A 183 -19.10 -2.36 2.34
CA TYR A 183 -18.81 -0.92 2.20
C TYR A 183 -19.77 -0.05 3.03
N VAL A 184 -21.05 -0.33 2.96
CA VAL A 184 -22.07 0.42 3.71
C VAL A 184 -21.90 0.19 5.20
N MET A 185 -21.66 -1.05 5.62
CA MET A 185 -21.55 -1.39 7.01
C MET A 185 -20.30 -0.85 7.68
N GLU A 186 -19.15 -0.82 6.98
CA GLU A 186 -17.92 -0.19 7.47
C GLU A 186 -18.11 1.32 7.65
N LEU A 187 -18.59 2.01 6.61
CA LEU A 187 -18.85 3.44 6.70
C LEU A 187 -19.88 3.78 7.80
N SER A 188 -20.83 2.88 8.04
CA SER A 188 -21.82 3.02 9.11
C SER A 188 -21.20 2.81 10.50
N ALA A 189 -20.32 1.82 10.63
CA ALA A 189 -19.60 1.55 11.87
C ALA A 189 -18.66 2.72 12.26
N ASP A 190 -18.05 3.35 11.26
CA ASP A 190 -17.20 4.53 11.44
C ASP A 190 -18.01 5.83 11.65
N GLY A 191 -19.32 5.76 11.59
CA GLY A 191 -20.20 6.93 11.76
C GLY A 191 -20.20 7.90 10.58
N ILE A 192 -19.62 7.51 9.43
CA ILE A 192 -19.56 8.33 8.22
C ILE A 192 -20.91 8.41 7.52
N VAL A 193 -21.66 7.28 7.50
CA VAL A 193 -23.02 7.21 6.99
C VAL A 193 -24.01 6.85 8.10
N GLY A 194 -25.22 7.39 8.03
CA GLY A 194 -26.27 7.14 9.03
C GLY A 194 -27.56 6.56 8.45
N GLY A 195 -27.70 6.45 7.14
CA GLY A 195 -28.96 6.10 6.48
C GLY A 195 -30.05 7.15 6.66
N ASN A 196 -31.27 6.78 6.32
CA ASN A 196 -32.45 7.61 6.43
C ASN A 196 -33.22 7.36 7.74
N ASP A 197 -34.10 8.28 8.12
CA ASP A 197 -34.91 8.17 9.34
C ASP A 197 -35.92 7.01 9.31
N ASP A 198 -36.27 6.54 8.12
CA ASP A 198 -37.15 5.38 7.92
C ASP A 198 -36.44 4.01 8.06
N GLY A 199 -35.14 4.02 8.38
CA GLY A 199 -34.33 2.81 8.52
C GLY A 199 -33.81 2.22 7.21
N THR A 200 -33.87 2.97 6.12
CA THR A 200 -33.28 2.61 4.83
C THR A 200 -31.93 3.26 4.63
N PHE A 201 -31.12 2.72 3.72
CA PHE A 201 -29.88 3.35 3.22
C PHE A 201 -30.09 4.00 1.84
N ALA A 202 -31.00 3.47 1.06
CA ALA A 202 -31.30 3.84 -0.32
C ALA A 202 -30.11 3.71 -1.28
N PRO A 203 -29.47 2.51 -1.41
CA PRO A 203 -28.22 2.32 -2.15
C PRO A 203 -28.30 2.62 -3.64
N ASN A 204 -29.51 2.63 -4.20
CA ASN A 204 -29.74 2.92 -5.63
C ASN A 204 -30.13 4.39 -5.89
N ARG A 205 -30.24 5.22 -4.85
CA ARG A 205 -30.56 6.64 -5.00
C ARG A 205 -29.33 7.41 -5.51
N ALA A 206 -29.54 8.37 -6.38
CA ALA A 206 -28.48 9.30 -6.77
C ALA A 206 -28.01 10.10 -5.56
N THR A 207 -26.72 10.14 -5.34
CA THR A 207 -26.10 10.93 -4.26
C THR A 207 -25.95 12.38 -4.72
N SER A 208 -26.28 13.32 -3.85
CA SER A 208 -26.08 14.74 -4.12
C SER A 208 -24.62 15.17 -3.91
N THR A 209 -24.25 16.33 -4.46
CA THR A 209 -22.93 16.92 -4.27
C THR A 209 -22.66 17.14 -2.77
N GLY A 210 -23.61 17.67 -2.01
CA GLY A 210 -23.45 17.90 -0.56
C GLY A 210 -23.26 16.63 0.24
N GLU A 211 -24.02 15.56 -0.05
CA GLU A 211 -23.86 14.27 0.60
C GLU A 211 -22.47 13.69 0.32
N MET A 212 -22.03 13.73 -0.96
CA MET A 212 -20.71 13.21 -1.33
C MET A 212 -19.56 13.99 -0.69
N LEU A 213 -19.67 15.31 -0.61
CA LEU A 213 -18.67 16.13 0.08
C LEU A 213 -18.50 15.70 1.53
N LYS A 214 -19.61 15.52 2.27
CA LYS A 214 -19.58 15.02 3.64
C LYS A 214 -18.89 13.64 3.70
N LEU A 215 -19.34 12.69 2.89
CA LEU A 215 -18.81 11.32 2.89
C LEU A 215 -17.32 11.29 2.65
N VAL A 216 -16.84 11.92 1.58
CA VAL A 216 -15.42 11.88 1.21
C VAL A 216 -14.57 12.60 2.25
N LEU A 217 -14.97 13.76 2.71
CA LEU A 217 -14.19 14.51 3.71
C LEU A 217 -14.07 13.74 5.03
N LEU A 218 -15.14 13.13 5.52
CA LEU A 218 -15.07 12.33 6.74
C LEU A 218 -14.24 11.06 6.54
N ALA A 219 -14.44 10.37 5.42
CA ALA A 219 -13.66 9.15 5.09
C ALA A 219 -12.16 9.43 4.90
N THR A 220 -11.78 10.65 4.51
CA THR A 220 -10.38 11.06 4.38
C THR A 220 -9.81 11.75 5.64
N GLY A 221 -10.51 11.63 6.78
CA GLY A 221 -10.05 12.10 8.09
C GLY A 221 -10.23 13.59 8.35
N HIS A 222 -10.98 14.30 7.52
CA HIS A 222 -11.32 15.69 7.77
C HIS A 222 -12.41 15.80 8.84
N LYS A 223 -12.40 16.92 9.58
CA LYS A 223 -13.40 17.18 10.61
C LYS A 223 -14.78 17.46 10.01
N GLU A 224 -15.81 17.18 10.78
CA GLU A 224 -17.17 17.58 10.46
C GLU A 224 -17.26 19.11 10.30
N GLN A 225 -18.00 19.56 9.28
CA GLN A 225 -18.14 20.97 8.95
C GLN A 225 -19.51 21.50 9.38
N THR A 226 -19.52 22.62 10.10
CA THR A 226 -20.78 23.31 10.45
C THR A 226 -21.31 24.09 9.27
N PRO A 227 -22.64 24.15 9.07
CA PRO A 227 -23.24 24.94 8.00
C PRO A 227 -22.83 26.42 8.07
N THR A 228 -22.40 26.97 6.94
CA THR A 228 -22.06 28.41 6.79
C THR A 228 -23.17 29.22 6.09
N GLY A 229 -24.25 28.54 5.69
CA GLY A 229 -25.40 29.11 5.00
C GLY A 229 -26.68 28.35 5.32
N LYS A 230 -27.74 28.55 4.50
CA LYS A 230 -29.05 27.90 4.71
C LYS A 230 -29.02 26.39 4.43
N HIS A 231 -28.19 25.94 3.48
CA HIS A 231 -28.09 24.52 3.12
C HIS A 231 -27.22 23.79 4.18
N TRP A 232 -27.66 22.61 4.62
CA TRP A 232 -26.98 21.81 5.65
C TRP A 232 -25.53 21.49 5.30
N ALA A 233 -25.22 21.25 4.02
CA ALA A 233 -23.87 20.93 3.53
C ALA A 233 -23.04 22.17 3.15
N SER A 234 -23.53 23.40 3.41
CA SER A 234 -22.82 24.63 3.00
C SER A 234 -21.43 24.75 3.62
N GLY A 235 -21.21 24.24 4.83
CA GLY A 235 -19.89 24.20 5.45
C GLY A 235 -18.92 23.31 4.68
N TYR A 236 -19.37 22.13 4.27
CA TYR A 236 -18.56 21.21 3.44
C TYR A 236 -18.25 21.83 2.08
N GLY A 237 -19.23 22.48 1.42
CA GLY A 237 -19.02 23.20 0.16
C GLY A 237 -18.00 24.32 0.29
N THR A 238 -18.12 25.16 1.34
CA THR A 238 -17.18 26.24 1.62
C THR A 238 -15.77 25.71 1.87
N TYR A 239 -15.65 24.67 2.69
CA TYR A 239 -14.37 24.03 2.98
C TYR A 239 -13.74 23.43 1.71
N ALA A 240 -14.47 22.63 0.95
CA ALA A 240 -13.97 22.02 -0.28
C ALA A 240 -13.53 23.05 -1.32
N LEU A 241 -14.25 24.17 -1.42
CA LEU A 241 -13.89 25.30 -2.29
C LEU A 241 -12.60 25.97 -1.82
N SER A 242 -12.46 26.23 -0.51
CA SER A 242 -11.26 26.89 0.05
C SER A 242 -9.98 26.04 -0.12
N MET A 243 -10.13 24.73 -0.11
CA MET A 243 -9.03 23.78 -0.31
C MET A 243 -8.75 23.48 -1.80
N GLY A 244 -9.54 24.06 -2.72
CA GLY A 244 -9.38 23.79 -4.16
C GLY A 244 -9.83 22.38 -4.59
N TYR A 245 -10.60 21.69 -3.73
CA TYR A 245 -11.07 20.35 -4.03
C TYR A 245 -12.26 20.36 -4.99
N LEU A 246 -13.05 21.43 -5.00
CA LEU A 246 -14.28 21.58 -5.75
C LEU A 246 -14.28 22.90 -6.54
N ALA A 247 -14.90 22.91 -7.72
CA ALA A 247 -15.16 24.14 -8.48
C ALA A 247 -16.34 24.90 -7.89
N ARG A 248 -16.33 26.25 -8.05
CA ARG A 248 -17.37 27.15 -7.48
C ARG A 248 -18.77 26.79 -7.93
N GLU A 249 -18.95 26.47 -9.20
CA GLU A 249 -20.25 26.11 -9.79
C GLU A 249 -20.90 24.90 -9.10
N ARG A 250 -20.07 23.98 -8.59
CA ARG A 250 -20.53 22.82 -7.83
C ARG A 250 -20.81 23.16 -6.35
N ALA A 251 -20.07 24.08 -5.77
CA ALA A 251 -20.31 24.53 -4.42
C ALA A 251 -21.62 25.36 -4.30
N ASP A 252 -22.07 25.95 -5.39
CA ASP A 252 -23.31 26.74 -5.45
C ASP A 252 -24.57 25.84 -5.64
N ASP A 253 -24.41 24.57 -6.06
CA ASP A 253 -25.51 23.60 -6.23
C ASP A 253 -25.21 22.27 -5.51
N LEU A 254 -25.44 22.27 -4.21
CA LEU A 254 -25.16 21.13 -3.33
C LEU A 254 -26.21 20.01 -3.43
N ASP A 255 -27.38 20.27 -3.99
CA ASP A 255 -28.44 19.29 -4.21
C ASP A 255 -28.29 18.55 -5.55
N ALA A 256 -27.50 19.09 -6.48
CA ALA A 256 -27.27 18.46 -7.77
C ALA A 256 -26.64 17.08 -7.62
N PRO A 257 -27.07 16.09 -8.43
CA PRO A 257 -26.42 14.78 -8.48
C PRO A 257 -24.94 14.90 -8.87
N ILE A 258 -24.08 14.11 -8.25
CA ILE A 258 -22.65 14.06 -8.57
C ILE A 258 -22.31 12.83 -9.40
N SER A 259 -21.46 12.99 -10.42
CA SER A 259 -20.99 11.88 -11.25
C SER A 259 -19.82 11.11 -10.58
N ARG A 260 -19.64 9.84 -10.95
CA ARG A 260 -18.51 9.02 -10.50
C ARG A 260 -17.14 9.66 -10.77
N LEU A 261 -16.99 10.33 -11.91
CA LEU A 261 -15.75 11.02 -12.27
C LEU A 261 -15.48 12.19 -11.32
N GLU A 262 -16.50 12.97 -10.97
CA GLU A 262 -16.37 14.07 -10.02
C GLU A 262 -16.05 13.57 -8.63
N VAL A 263 -16.68 12.48 -8.17
CA VAL A 263 -16.35 11.80 -6.91
C VAL A 263 -14.90 11.38 -6.88
N ALA A 264 -14.40 10.71 -7.92
CA ALA A 264 -13.02 10.26 -8.00
C ALA A 264 -12.02 11.43 -7.98
N ARG A 265 -12.31 12.50 -8.71
CA ARG A 265 -11.48 13.73 -8.69
C ARG A 265 -11.45 14.40 -7.33
N PHE A 266 -12.61 14.48 -6.69
CA PHE A 266 -12.72 15.08 -5.37
C PHE A 266 -11.97 14.24 -4.32
N ALA A 267 -12.17 12.92 -4.31
CA ALA A 267 -11.49 12.02 -3.39
C ALA A 267 -9.96 12.07 -3.57
N ALA A 268 -9.47 12.07 -4.81
CA ALA A 268 -8.04 12.19 -5.10
C ALA A 268 -7.46 13.49 -4.51
N ARG A 269 -8.15 14.62 -4.69
CA ARG A 269 -7.70 15.90 -4.13
C ARG A 269 -7.75 15.93 -2.61
N ALA A 270 -8.79 15.37 -1.99
CA ALA A 270 -8.91 15.29 -0.53
C ALA A 270 -7.82 14.41 0.10
N LEU A 271 -7.33 13.40 -0.63
CA LEU A 271 -6.19 12.56 -0.25
C LEU A 271 -4.82 13.18 -0.56
N GLY A 272 -4.78 14.42 -1.09
CA GLY A 272 -3.54 15.10 -1.41
C GLY A 272 -2.92 14.75 -2.78
N TYR A 273 -3.59 13.95 -3.60
CA TYR A 273 -3.20 13.74 -4.98
C TYR A 273 -3.63 14.95 -5.83
N GLY A 274 -2.91 16.07 -5.69
CA GLY A 274 -3.16 17.26 -6.47
C GLY A 274 -2.87 17.00 -7.95
N ALA A 275 -3.73 17.50 -8.85
CA ALA A 275 -3.33 17.69 -10.22
C ALA A 275 -2.13 18.66 -10.20
N SER A 276 -0.92 18.13 -10.44
CA SER A 276 0.16 18.96 -10.98
C SER A 276 -0.40 19.50 -12.29
N GLY A 277 -0.64 20.81 -12.31
CA GLY A 277 -1.20 21.53 -13.43
C GLY A 277 -0.36 21.40 -14.68
#